data_451d7cd4397cfd4b2ecf0bf37be9e464
#
_entry.id   451d7cd4397cfd4b2ecf0bf37be9e464
#
_cell.length_a   1.000
_cell.length_b   1.000
_cell.length_c   1.000
_cell.angle_alpha   90.00
_cell.angle_beta   90.00
_cell.angle_gamma   90.00
#
_symmetry.space_group_name_H-M   'P 1'
#
loop_
_entity.id
_entity.type
_entity.pdbx_description
1 polymer ?
#
loop_
_entity_poly.entity_id
_entity_poly.type
_entity_poly.pdbx_seq_one_letter_code
_entity_poly.pdbx_strand_id
1 'polypeptide(L)'
;VWALPVFVDTRRLGAPLAAGAVEIPVDAAGLDFAVGSLAMLWRGVATYELVEVAQIANARIALRAPTRRAWPVGTRLMPCRTARLTDAPELRRHTDRLMSTQLRFEATEPCDWPPALPATRYRGFPVLEHRPDETRDPSAILARRFDLLDGDVGRTQVDDASGLAWTTQSHAWRLFGRAERAAHRGLLYGLQGRAEALWLPTWTDDLDVTETIGETAL
;
A
#
# COMPACT_ATOMS: atom_id res chain seq x y z
N VAL A 1 -21.35 -6.16 -8.97
CA VAL A 1 -20.45 -5.24 -8.26
C VAL A 1 -20.40 -5.67 -6.82
N TRP A 2 -19.21 -5.79 -6.26
CA TRP A 2 -18.96 -6.19 -4.88
C TRP A 2 -18.46 -4.99 -4.10
N ALA A 3 -18.86 -4.86 -2.84
CA ALA A 3 -18.26 -3.91 -1.91
C ALA A 3 -17.18 -4.64 -1.10
N LEU A 4 -15.93 -4.36 -1.39
CA LEU A 4 -14.77 -4.99 -0.76
C LEU A 4 -14.30 -4.13 0.42
N PRO A 5 -14.45 -4.59 1.68
CA PRO A 5 -13.99 -3.82 2.83
C PRO A 5 -12.46 -3.89 2.99
N VAL A 6 -11.85 -2.76 3.29
CA VAL A 6 -10.43 -2.66 3.62
C VAL A 6 -10.26 -2.80 5.12
N PHE A 7 -10.13 -4.03 5.60
CA PHE A 7 -10.11 -4.37 7.04
C PHE A 7 -8.97 -3.72 7.81
N VAL A 8 -7.81 -3.52 7.18
CA VAL A 8 -6.64 -2.92 7.82
C VAL A 8 -6.86 -1.47 8.23
N ASP A 9 -7.80 -0.78 7.58
CA ASP A 9 -8.13 0.62 7.83
C ASP A 9 -9.42 0.79 8.66
N THR A 10 -9.79 -0.23 9.42
CA THR A 10 -10.96 -0.20 10.28
C THR A 10 -10.81 0.82 11.43
N ARG A 11 -11.84 1.63 11.64
CA ARG A 11 -12.04 2.44 12.84
C ARG A 11 -13.22 1.90 13.65
N ARG A 12 -13.31 2.34 14.89
CA ARG A 12 -14.48 2.09 15.75
C ARG A 12 -15.14 3.40 16.08
N LEU A 13 -16.45 3.41 16.12
CA LEU A 13 -17.22 4.56 16.58
C LEU A 13 -16.89 4.81 18.06
N GLY A 14 -16.45 6.03 18.39
CA GLY A 14 -16.21 6.47 19.76
C GLY A 14 -17.50 6.86 20.52
N ALA A 15 -18.57 7.17 19.79
CA ALA A 15 -19.87 7.51 20.31
C ALA A 15 -20.97 6.79 19.50
N PRO A 16 -22.17 6.62 20.05
CA PRO A 16 -23.29 6.05 19.32
C PRO A 16 -23.71 6.98 18.19
N LEU A 17 -24.13 6.41 17.07
CA LEU A 17 -24.65 7.12 15.91
C LEU A 17 -26.15 6.91 15.83
N ALA A 18 -26.92 7.98 15.77
CA ALA A 18 -28.38 7.90 15.64
C ALA A 18 -28.79 7.44 14.22
N ALA A 19 -29.96 6.84 14.10
CA ALA A 19 -30.58 6.67 12.79
C ALA A 19 -30.85 8.04 12.17
N GLY A 20 -30.63 8.17 10.87
CA GLY A 20 -30.77 9.46 10.17
C GLY A 20 -29.51 10.34 10.26
N ALA A 21 -28.43 9.88 10.85
CA ALA A 21 -27.19 10.64 10.90
C ALA A 21 -26.59 10.82 9.50
N VAL A 22 -26.16 12.04 9.19
CA VAL A 22 -25.51 12.43 7.95
C VAL A 22 -24.00 12.65 8.11
N GLU A 23 -23.50 12.55 9.34
CA GLU A 23 -22.08 12.66 9.67
C GLU A 23 -21.66 11.56 10.64
N ILE A 24 -20.46 11.04 10.46
CA ILE A 24 -19.83 10.10 11.36
C ILE A 24 -18.63 10.78 12.02
N PRO A 25 -18.60 10.95 13.36
CA PRO A 25 -17.48 11.57 14.06
C PRO A 25 -16.32 10.58 14.19
N VAL A 26 -15.52 10.47 13.15
CA VAL A 26 -14.36 9.57 13.06
C VAL A 26 -13.22 10.29 12.35
N ASP A 27 -12.04 10.21 12.95
CA ASP A 27 -10.81 10.64 12.30
C ASP A 27 -10.40 9.63 11.22
N ALA A 28 -10.45 10.06 9.97
CA ALA A 28 -10.12 9.29 8.79
C ALA A 28 -8.65 9.46 8.34
N ALA A 29 -7.85 10.28 9.05
CA ALA A 29 -6.48 10.56 8.67
C ALA A 29 -5.64 9.26 8.58
N GLY A 30 -4.89 9.12 7.50
CA GLY A 30 -4.06 7.94 7.25
C GLY A 30 -4.83 6.64 6.99
N LEU A 31 -6.12 6.72 6.66
CA LEU A 31 -6.98 5.59 6.31
C LEU A 31 -7.50 5.73 4.89
N ASP A 32 -7.86 4.59 4.29
CA ASP A 32 -8.26 4.49 2.88
C ASP A 32 -9.73 4.88 2.63
N PHE A 33 -10.23 5.91 3.34
CA PHE A 33 -11.52 6.53 3.00
C PHE A 33 -11.32 7.52 1.86
N ALA A 34 -12.22 7.50 0.88
CA ALA A 34 -12.21 8.44 -0.23
C ALA A 34 -13.61 9.00 -0.48
N VAL A 35 -13.66 10.25 -0.93
CA VAL A 35 -14.91 10.90 -1.34
C VAL A 35 -15.47 10.18 -2.56
N GLY A 36 -16.79 9.91 -2.55
CA GLY A 36 -17.47 9.14 -3.58
C GLY A 36 -17.38 7.62 -3.42
N SER A 37 -16.51 7.13 -2.53
CA SER A 37 -16.40 5.70 -2.22
C SER A 37 -17.39 5.26 -1.15
N LEU A 38 -17.53 3.95 -0.98
CA LEU A 38 -18.35 3.35 0.06
C LEU A 38 -17.59 3.18 1.37
N ALA A 39 -18.32 3.26 2.47
CA ALA A 39 -17.86 2.80 3.78
C ALA A 39 -18.88 1.83 4.38
N MET A 40 -18.42 0.91 5.21
CA MET A 40 -19.27 -0.10 5.85
C MET A 40 -19.29 0.11 7.36
N LEU A 41 -20.46 0.35 7.90
CA LEU A 41 -20.75 0.20 9.32
C LEU A 41 -21.06 -1.28 9.58
N TRP A 42 -20.30 -1.93 10.49
CA TRP A 42 -20.38 -3.38 10.64
C TRP A 42 -20.33 -3.82 12.10
N ARG A 43 -21.21 -4.71 12.48
CA ARG A 43 -21.23 -5.41 13.78
C ARG A 43 -21.23 -6.92 13.64
N GLY A 44 -21.60 -7.44 12.50
CA GLY A 44 -21.67 -8.86 12.21
C GLY A 44 -22.21 -9.14 10.83
N VAL A 45 -22.20 -10.38 10.41
CA VAL A 45 -22.55 -10.82 9.05
C VAL A 45 -23.96 -10.37 8.65
N ALA A 46 -24.92 -10.37 9.57
CA ALA A 46 -26.30 -9.95 9.32
C ALA A 46 -26.57 -8.47 9.73
N THR A 47 -25.57 -7.78 10.27
CA THR A 47 -25.74 -6.42 10.83
C THR A 47 -24.67 -5.51 10.27
N TYR A 48 -24.94 -4.97 9.09
CA TYR A 48 -24.09 -4.01 8.42
C TYR A 48 -24.92 -3.01 7.63
N GLU A 49 -24.31 -1.90 7.27
CA GLU A 49 -24.87 -0.87 6.39
C GLU A 49 -23.76 -0.28 5.55
N LEU A 50 -24.00 -0.17 4.24
CA LEU A 50 -23.12 0.55 3.33
C LEU A 50 -23.60 2.00 3.21
N VAL A 51 -22.68 2.92 3.38
CA VAL A 51 -22.90 4.37 3.27
C VAL A 51 -21.89 4.93 2.29
N GLU A 52 -22.31 5.96 1.54
CA GLU A 52 -21.44 6.65 0.59
C GLU A 52 -20.83 7.87 1.25
N VAL A 53 -19.50 8.04 1.10
CA VAL A 53 -18.74 9.16 1.64
C VAL A 53 -18.93 10.38 0.73
N ALA A 54 -19.54 11.44 1.25
CA ALA A 54 -19.70 12.70 0.53
C ALA A 54 -18.50 13.63 0.71
N GLN A 55 -17.95 13.69 1.93
CA GLN A 55 -16.83 14.56 2.26
C GLN A 55 -16.05 13.97 3.45
N ILE A 56 -14.74 14.21 3.45
CA ILE A 56 -13.85 13.90 4.57
C ILE A 56 -13.29 15.22 5.07
N ALA A 57 -13.58 15.55 6.33
CA ALA A 57 -13.07 16.72 7.00
C ALA A 57 -12.41 16.31 8.32
N ASN A 58 -11.78 17.26 9.01
CA ASN A 58 -11.10 17.02 10.28
C ASN A 58 -11.98 16.25 11.27
N ALA A 59 -11.61 15.01 11.55
CA ALA A 59 -12.28 14.10 12.48
C ALA A 59 -13.77 13.79 12.16
N ARG A 60 -14.22 13.97 10.91
CA ARG A 60 -15.60 13.70 10.47
C ARG A 60 -15.64 13.16 9.06
N ILE A 61 -16.58 12.26 8.83
CA ILE A 61 -16.95 11.77 7.50
C ILE A 61 -18.41 12.17 7.27
N ALA A 62 -18.68 13.05 6.30
CA ALA A 62 -20.01 13.37 5.85
C ALA A 62 -20.52 12.30 4.88
N LEU A 63 -21.78 11.94 4.98
CA LEU A 63 -22.43 10.92 4.17
C LEU A 63 -23.32 11.57 3.10
N ARG A 64 -23.41 10.94 1.94
CA ARG A 64 -24.32 11.38 0.87
C ARG A 64 -25.78 11.12 1.20
N ALA A 65 -26.06 10.10 1.98
CA ALA A 65 -27.40 9.76 2.45
C ALA A 65 -27.37 9.46 3.95
N PRO A 66 -28.46 9.74 4.69
CA PRO A 66 -28.52 9.48 6.12
C PRO A 66 -28.47 7.97 6.41
N THR A 67 -27.92 7.60 7.58
CA THR A 67 -27.91 6.22 8.04
C THR A 67 -29.34 5.70 8.27
N ARG A 68 -29.60 4.47 7.87
CA ARG A 68 -30.94 3.86 8.00
C ARG A 68 -31.25 3.40 9.41
N ARG A 69 -30.24 3.12 10.20
CA ARG A 69 -30.38 2.61 11.57
C ARG A 69 -29.42 3.27 12.54
N ALA A 70 -29.70 3.14 13.82
CA ALA A 70 -28.78 3.56 14.88
C ALA A 70 -27.62 2.55 15.03
N TRP A 71 -26.44 3.06 15.32
CA TRP A 71 -25.24 2.28 15.51
C TRP A 71 -24.62 2.57 16.89
N PRO A 72 -24.43 1.58 17.73
CA PRO A 72 -23.84 1.79 19.06
C PRO A 72 -22.35 2.07 18.98
N VAL A 73 -21.79 2.58 20.07
CA VAL A 73 -20.36 2.74 20.28
C VAL A 73 -19.62 1.42 20.00
N GLY A 74 -18.41 1.51 19.49
CA GLY A 74 -17.60 0.34 19.15
C GLY A 74 -17.94 -0.34 17.81
N THR A 75 -19.02 0.10 17.11
CA THR A 75 -19.30 -0.35 15.74
C THR A 75 -18.08 -0.11 14.86
N ARG A 76 -17.72 -1.09 14.05
CA ARG A 76 -16.61 -0.95 13.09
C ARG A 76 -17.07 -0.15 11.90
N LEU A 77 -16.24 0.81 11.51
CA LEU A 77 -16.34 1.56 10.27
C LEU A 77 -15.15 1.20 9.41
N MET A 78 -15.41 0.72 8.21
CA MET A 78 -14.37 0.25 7.27
C MET A 78 -14.56 0.96 5.94
N PRO A 79 -13.49 1.49 5.31
CA PRO A 79 -13.57 1.91 3.93
C PRO A 79 -13.84 0.71 3.04
N CYS A 80 -14.64 0.91 2.00
CA CYS A 80 -14.96 -0.12 1.02
C CYS A 80 -14.62 0.39 -0.38
N ARG A 81 -14.20 -0.53 -1.24
CA ARG A 81 -14.03 -0.29 -2.67
C ARG A 81 -15.00 -1.13 -3.46
N THR A 82 -15.51 -0.59 -4.54
CA THR A 82 -16.23 -1.39 -5.53
C THR A 82 -15.25 -2.30 -6.23
N ALA A 83 -15.62 -3.54 -6.43
CA ALA A 83 -14.74 -4.55 -6.99
C ALA A 83 -15.50 -5.52 -7.89
N ARG A 84 -14.76 -6.19 -8.76
CA ARG A 84 -15.21 -7.33 -9.56
C ARG A 84 -14.35 -8.55 -9.28
N LEU A 85 -14.89 -9.72 -9.52
CA LEU A 85 -14.09 -10.94 -9.57
C LEU A 85 -13.23 -10.93 -10.85
N THR A 86 -11.96 -11.27 -10.72
CA THR A 86 -11.05 -11.39 -11.88
C THR A 86 -11.22 -12.71 -12.61
N ASP A 87 -11.51 -13.76 -11.85
CA ASP A 87 -11.57 -15.12 -12.36
C ASP A 87 -12.87 -15.81 -11.91
N ALA A 88 -13.25 -16.88 -12.60
CA ALA A 88 -14.31 -17.75 -12.15
C ALA A 88 -13.90 -18.44 -10.84
N PRO A 89 -14.76 -18.42 -9.81
CA PRO A 89 -14.42 -19.04 -8.53
C PRO A 89 -14.36 -20.56 -8.64
N GLU A 90 -13.27 -21.14 -8.16
CA GLU A 90 -13.12 -22.59 -8.03
C GLU A 90 -13.62 -23.02 -6.66
N LEU A 91 -14.53 -24.00 -6.61
CA LEU A 91 -15.00 -24.62 -5.39
C LEU A 91 -14.33 -25.98 -5.24
N ARG A 92 -13.53 -26.15 -4.20
CA ARG A 92 -12.92 -27.43 -3.84
C ARG A 92 -13.74 -28.07 -2.72
N ARG A 93 -14.36 -29.20 -3.03
CA ARG A 93 -15.09 -30.01 -2.04
C ARG A 93 -14.11 -30.97 -1.38
N HIS A 94 -13.99 -30.87 -0.07
CA HIS A 94 -13.17 -31.79 0.75
C HIS A 94 -14.03 -32.91 1.34
N THR A 95 -15.22 -32.57 1.84
CA THR A 95 -16.22 -33.51 2.34
C THR A 95 -17.61 -33.03 1.92
N ASP A 96 -18.66 -33.73 2.33
CA ASP A 96 -20.05 -33.32 2.16
C ASP A 96 -20.39 -31.99 2.87
N ARG A 97 -19.61 -31.63 3.91
CA ARG A 97 -19.84 -30.46 4.76
C ARG A 97 -18.72 -29.41 4.68
N LEU A 98 -17.59 -29.74 4.07
CA LEU A 98 -16.43 -28.86 4.00
C LEU A 98 -16.07 -28.58 2.56
N MET A 99 -16.18 -27.30 2.19
CA MET A 99 -15.73 -26.78 0.91
C MET A 99 -14.80 -25.60 1.14
N SER A 100 -13.83 -25.40 0.27
CA SER A 100 -12.98 -24.23 0.22
C SER A 100 -13.07 -23.56 -1.13
N THR A 101 -12.93 -22.24 -1.15
CA THR A 101 -12.83 -21.44 -2.37
C THR A 101 -11.83 -20.33 -2.19
N GLN A 102 -11.20 -19.93 -3.28
CA GLN A 102 -10.35 -18.76 -3.35
C GLN A 102 -10.98 -17.78 -4.34
N LEU A 103 -11.19 -16.56 -3.88
CA LEU A 103 -11.76 -15.48 -4.69
C LEU A 103 -10.72 -14.38 -4.85
N ARG A 104 -10.52 -13.93 -6.08
CA ARG A 104 -9.69 -12.76 -6.39
C ARG A 104 -10.59 -11.61 -6.82
N PHE A 105 -10.33 -10.45 -6.25
CA PHE A 105 -11.07 -9.23 -6.55
C PHE A 105 -10.12 -8.17 -7.07
N GLU A 106 -10.58 -7.43 -8.06
CA GLU A 106 -9.95 -6.22 -8.57
C GLU A 106 -10.85 -5.03 -8.26
N ALA A 107 -10.29 -3.99 -7.65
CA ALA A 107 -11.01 -2.75 -7.42
C ALA A 107 -11.32 -2.08 -8.78
N THR A 108 -12.57 -1.63 -8.95
CA THR A 108 -13.04 -1.02 -10.21
C THR A 108 -13.11 0.49 -10.15
N GLU A 109 -12.95 1.07 -8.97
CA GLU A 109 -12.90 2.51 -8.76
C GLU A 109 -11.45 2.97 -8.58
N PRO A 110 -11.12 4.22 -8.91
CA PRO A 110 -9.82 4.81 -8.59
C PRO A 110 -9.55 4.70 -7.09
N CYS A 111 -8.38 4.18 -6.75
CA CYS A 111 -7.93 3.99 -5.37
C CYS A 111 -6.67 4.79 -5.10
N ASP A 112 -6.57 5.99 -5.68
CA ASP A 112 -5.39 6.83 -5.53
C ASP A 112 -5.23 7.26 -4.09
N TRP A 113 -4.07 6.94 -3.55
CA TRP A 113 -3.63 7.40 -2.24
C TRP A 113 -2.84 8.70 -2.42
N PRO A 114 -2.97 9.69 -1.53
CA PRO A 114 -2.17 10.90 -1.63
C PRO A 114 -0.67 10.56 -1.69
N PRO A 115 0.04 10.94 -2.78
CA PRO A 115 1.46 10.67 -2.91
C PRO A 115 2.23 11.51 -1.88
N ALA A 116 3.24 10.90 -1.26
CA ALA A 116 4.11 11.56 -0.32
C ALA A 116 5.55 11.11 -0.55
N LEU A 117 6.34 11.94 -1.23
CA LEU A 117 7.76 11.71 -1.40
C LEU A 117 8.53 12.35 -0.24
N PRO A 118 9.70 11.80 0.16
CA PRO A 118 10.60 12.42 1.11
C PRO A 118 10.92 13.87 0.74
N ALA A 119 11.05 14.73 1.74
CA ALA A 119 11.41 16.14 1.52
C ALA A 119 12.88 16.30 1.13
N THR A 120 13.76 15.48 1.72
CA THR A 120 15.19 15.47 1.43
C THR A 120 15.43 15.08 -0.01
N ARG A 121 16.25 15.85 -0.71
CA ARG A 121 16.58 15.63 -2.12
C ARG A 121 18.09 15.70 -2.34
N TYR A 122 18.55 14.81 -3.23
CA TYR A 122 19.90 14.83 -3.75
C TYR A 122 19.84 14.81 -5.28
N ARG A 123 20.50 15.76 -5.93
CA ARG A 123 20.48 15.92 -7.41
C ARG A 123 19.07 15.92 -8.02
N GLY A 124 18.10 16.52 -7.31
CA GLY A 124 16.70 16.62 -7.77
C GLY A 124 15.81 15.42 -7.42
N PHE A 125 16.37 14.28 -7.04
CA PHE A 125 15.60 13.09 -6.66
C PHE A 125 15.41 12.97 -5.15
N PRO A 126 14.28 12.45 -4.67
CA PRO A 126 14.04 12.23 -3.26
C PRO A 126 14.99 11.17 -2.68
N VAL A 127 15.34 11.32 -1.40
CA VAL A 127 16.20 10.38 -0.67
C VAL A 127 15.34 9.64 0.36
N LEU A 128 15.38 8.30 0.36
CA LEU A 128 14.70 7.50 1.37
C LEU A 128 15.55 7.41 2.64
N GLU A 129 15.13 8.15 3.68
CA GLU A 129 15.84 8.17 4.96
C GLU A 129 15.41 7.05 5.91
N HIS A 130 14.24 6.44 5.66
CA HIS A 130 13.71 5.38 6.50
C HIS A 130 14.55 4.11 6.34
N ARG A 131 15.28 3.74 7.39
CA ARG A 131 16.12 2.55 7.42
C ARG A 131 15.29 1.27 7.23
N PRO A 132 15.81 0.28 6.50
CA PRO A 132 15.18 -1.04 6.40
C PRO A 132 15.28 -1.81 7.72
N ASP A 133 14.56 -2.93 7.79
CA ASP A 133 14.66 -3.89 8.90
C ASP A 133 15.98 -4.64 8.80
N GLU A 134 16.95 -4.25 9.60
CA GLU A 134 18.31 -4.83 9.63
C GLU A 134 18.34 -6.23 10.28
N THR A 135 17.22 -6.73 10.78
CA THR A 135 17.12 -8.13 11.24
C THR A 135 17.07 -9.14 10.09
N ARG A 136 16.89 -8.65 8.87
CA ARG A 136 16.95 -9.46 7.64
C ARG A 136 18.16 -9.06 6.84
N ASP A 137 18.93 -10.05 6.44
CA ASP A 137 20.11 -9.83 5.60
C ASP A 137 19.68 -9.17 4.27
N PRO A 138 20.26 -8.02 3.91
CA PRO A 138 20.05 -7.44 2.60
C PRO A 138 20.64 -8.36 1.54
N SER A 139 19.92 -8.59 0.46
CA SER A 139 20.45 -9.36 -0.66
C SER A 139 20.77 -8.46 -1.84
N ALA A 140 21.91 -8.71 -2.48
CA ALA A 140 22.29 -8.04 -3.71
C ALA A 140 22.53 -9.08 -4.80
N ILE A 141 21.96 -8.84 -5.97
CA ILE A 141 22.17 -9.66 -7.16
C ILE A 141 22.86 -8.81 -8.20
N LEU A 142 24.02 -9.28 -8.67
CA LEU A 142 24.72 -8.71 -9.81
C LEU A 142 24.34 -9.50 -11.05
N ALA A 143 23.66 -8.85 -11.98
CA ALA A 143 23.26 -9.45 -13.23
C ALA A 143 23.87 -8.70 -14.41
N ARG A 144 24.24 -9.44 -15.44
CA ARG A 144 24.57 -8.90 -16.76
C ARG A 144 23.62 -9.45 -17.79
N ARG A 145 23.24 -8.64 -18.74
CA ARG A 145 22.45 -9.10 -19.86
C ARG A 145 23.42 -9.49 -20.98
N PHE A 146 23.59 -10.79 -21.18
CA PHE A 146 24.35 -11.32 -22.31
C PHE A 146 23.49 -12.35 -23.05
N ASP A 147 23.67 -12.37 -24.36
CA ASP A 147 23.11 -13.38 -25.23
C ASP A 147 24.16 -14.46 -25.46
N LEU A 148 23.78 -15.71 -25.24
CA LEU A 148 24.62 -16.88 -25.47
C LEU A 148 24.25 -17.46 -26.81
N LEU A 149 25.15 -17.36 -27.75
CA LEU A 149 25.02 -18.01 -29.05
C LEU A 149 25.78 -19.33 -28.99
N ASP A 150 25.05 -20.41 -28.78
CA ASP A 150 25.56 -21.77 -28.82
C ASP A 150 24.96 -22.49 -30.03
N GLY A 151 25.76 -22.71 -31.04
CA GLY A 151 25.35 -23.35 -32.29
C GLY A 151 25.56 -24.86 -32.28
N ASP A 152 25.83 -25.49 -31.13
CA ASP A 152 26.15 -26.95 -30.98
C ASP A 152 27.33 -27.46 -31.80
N VAL A 153 28.05 -26.59 -32.50
CA VAL A 153 29.13 -26.94 -33.46
C VAL A 153 30.44 -26.16 -33.22
N GLY A 154 30.67 -25.64 -32.04
CA GLY A 154 31.90 -24.86 -31.83
C GLY A 154 31.97 -24.15 -30.46
N ARG A 155 32.74 -23.07 -30.44
CA ARG A 155 32.83 -22.26 -29.23
C ARG A 155 31.57 -21.44 -29.02
N THR A 156 30.98 -21.51 -27.85
CA THR A 156 29.94 -20.63 -27.41
C THR A 156 30.41 -19.17 -27.50
N GLN A 157 29.67 -18.33 -28.19
CA GLN A 157 29.93 -16.89 -28.27
C GLN A 157 29.03 -16.18 -27.26
N VAL A 158 29.64 -15.32 -26.47
CA VAL A 158 28.92 -14.46 -25.50
C VAL A 158 28.91 -13.04 -26.03
N ASP A 159 27.73 -12.49 -26.23
CA ASP A 159 27.54 -11.09 -26.56
C ASP A 159 26.97 -10.33 -25.35
N ASP A 160 27.71 -9.36 -24.82
CA ASP A 160 27.30 -8.49 -23.73
C ASP A 160 26.81 -7.16 -24.29
N ALA A 161 25.56 -7.14 -24.76
CA ALA A 161 24.96 -5.96 -25.38
C ALA A 161 24.84 -4.75 -24.41
N SER A 162 24.90 -4.99 -23.10
CA SER A 162 24.76 -3.90 -22.09
C SER A 162 26.10 -3.28 -21.70
N GLY A 163 27.21 -4.04 -21.74
CA GLY A 163 28.51 -3.63 -21.25
C GLY A 163 28.57 -3.29 -19.74
N LEU A 164 27.45 -3.34 -19.05
CA LEU A 164 27.27 -2.92 -17.66
C LEU A 164 26.64 -4.03 -16.82
N ALA A 165 27.08 -4.15 -15.59
CA ALA A 165 26.42 -4.98 -14.59
C ALA A 165 25.24 -4.19 -13.96
N TRP A 166 24.12 -4.86 -13.76
CA TRP A 166 22.94 -4.34 -13.08
C TRP A 166 22.93 -4.91 -11.67
N THR A 167 22.84 -4.03 -10.70
CA THR A 167 22.70 -4.44 -9.30
C THR A 167 21.25 -4.32 -8.87
N THR A 168 20.69 -5.43 -8.39
CA THR A 168 19.38 -5.42 -7.74
C THR A 168 19.60 -5.68 -6.26
N GLN A 169 19.10 -4.78 -5.42
CA GLN A 169 19.14 -4.91 -3.97
C GLN A 169 17.73 -5.11 -3.45
N SER A 170 17.58 -6.00 -2.46
CA SER A 170 16.32 -6.25 -1.77
C SER A 170 16.44 -5.85 -0.32
N HIS A 171 15.57 -4.97 0.10
CA HIS A 171 15.45 -4.52 1.47
C HIS A 171 14.05 -4.84 1.99
N ALA A 172 13.91 -5.07 3.29
CA ALA A 172 12.64 -5.27 3.95
C ALA A 172 12.36 -4.14 4.95
N TRP A 173 11.13 -3.70 5.02
CA TRP A 173 10.68 -2.74 6.04
C TRP A 173 9.63 -3.38 6.93
N ARG A 174 9.76 -3.16 8.23
CA ARG A 174 8.73 -3.51 9.21
C ARG A 174 8.06 -2.22 9.66
N LEU A 175 6.77 -2.10 9.36
CA LEU A 175 6.00 -0.88 9.61
C LEU A 175 5.15 -1.05 10.86
N PHE A 176 5.38 -0.19 11.85
CA PHE A 176 4.65 -0.20 13.11
C PHE A 176 3.58 0.90 13.13
N GLY A 177 2.37 0.48 13.41
CA GLY A 177 1.26 1.40 13.52
C GLY A 177 0.73 1.93 12.19
N ARG A 178 -0.23 2.84 12.29
CA ARG A 178 -0.95 3.35 11.12
C ARG A 178 -0.22 4.48 10.42
N ALA A 179 0.50 5.30 11.18
CA ALA A 179 1.22 6.45 10.62
C ALA A 179 2.34 6.00 9.67
N GLU A 180 3.20 5.08 10.10
CA GLU A 180 4.28 4.55 9.26
C GLU A 180 3.72 3.83 8.03
N ARG A 181 2.65 3.03 8.21
CA ARG A 181 2.00 2.37 7.08
C ARG A 181 1.42 3.37 6.08
N ALA A 182 0.78 4.45 6.55
CA ALA A 182 0.25 5.49 5.70
C ALA A 182 1.36 6.24 4.95
N ALA A 183 2.46 6.58 5.65
CA ALA A 183 3.62 7.22 5.05
C ALA A 183 4.27 6.33 3.98
N HIS A 184 4.46 5.04 4.29
CA HIS A 184 5.03 4.09 3.32
C HIS A 184 4.12 3.88 2.11
N ARG A 185 2.80 3.83 2.31
CA ARG A 185 1.83 3.80 1.22
C ARG A 185 1.93 5.05 0.36
N GLY A 186 1.98 6.24 0.98
CA GLY A 186 2.18 7.51 0.27
C GLY A 186 3.46 7.53 -0.56
N LEU A 187 4.56 6.98 -0.03
CA LEU A 187 5.81 6.81 -0.76
C LEU A 187 5.63 5.94 -2.00
N LEU A 188 5.01 4.75 -1.87
CA LEU A 188 4.81 3.84 -3.01
C LEU A 188 3.94 4.47 -4.11
N TYR A 189 2.91 5.22 -3.74
CA TYR A 189 2.09 5.95 -4.71
C TYR A 189 2.86 7.14 -5.32
N GLY A 190 3.70 7.82 -4.53
CA GLY A 190 4.57 8.89 -5.03
C GLY A 190 5.61 8.41 -6.03
N LEU A 191 6.10 7.19 -5.88
CA LEU A 191 7.02 6.55 -6.81
C LEU A 191 6.33 5.99 -8.07
N GLN A 192 5.00 5.99 -8.12
CA GLN A 192 4.22 5.45 -9.23
C GLN A 192 4.68 4.03 -9.64
N GLY A 193 4.83 3.17 -8.64
CA GLY A 193 5.41 1.84 -8.79
C GLY A 193 6.94 1.92 -8.98
N ARG A 194 7.42 1.92 -10.23
CA ARG A 194 8.84 2.02 -10.59
C ARG A 194 9.12 3.12 -11.63
N ALA A 195 8.22 4.07 -11.77
CA ALA A 195 8.36 5.14 -12.76
C ALA A 195 9.28 6.25 -12.25
N GLU A 196 9.23 6.55 -10.95
CA GLU A 196 10.02 7.61 -10.34
C GLU A 196 11.30 7.05 -9.69
N ALA A 197 12.39 7.78 -9.83
CA ALA A 197 13.67 7.44 -9.23
C ALA A 197 13.75 7.90 -7.77
N LEU A 198 14.46 7.14 -6.95
CA LEU A 198 14.67 7.39 -5.54
C LEU A 198 16.12 7.08 -5.18
N TRP A 199 16.76 7.95 -4.41
CA TRP A 199 18.05 7.64 -3.80
C TRP A 199 17.85 6.74 -2.59
N LEU A 200 18.58 5.65 -2.57
CA LEU A 200 18.62 4.71 -1.47
C LEU A 200 20.01 4.77 -0.83
N PRO A 201 20.13 5.21 0.44
CA PRO A 201 21.42 5.12 1.13
C PRO A 201 21.85 3.66 1.32
N THR A 202 23.12 3.42 1.49
CA THR A 202 23.64 2.08 1.81
C THR A 202 23.33 1.66 3.24
N TRP A 203 23.14 2.64 4.15
CA TRP A 203 23.00 2.50 5.60
C TRP A 203 24.17 1.77 6.28
N THR A 204 25.28 1.67 5.59
CA THR A 204 26.54 1.14 6.12
C THR A 204 27.49 2.30 6.39
N ASP A 205 28.38 2.14 7.39
CA ASP A 205 29.41 3.12 7.69
C ASP A 205 30.57 2.94 6.69
N ASP A 206 30.29 3.31 5.41
CA ASP A 206 31.24 3.11 4.31
C ASP A 206 32.39 4.11 4.33
N LEU A 207 32.22 5.25 5.02
CA LEU A 207 33.18 6.34 5.09
C LEU A 207 33.26 6.91 6.50
N ASP A 208 34.46 6.99 7.04
CA ASP A 208 34.76 7.74 8.26
C ASP A 208 35.13 9.17 7.91
N VAL A 209 34.40 10.14 8.44
CA VAL A 209 34.70 11.54 8.29
C VAL A 209 35.76 11.94 9.32
N THR A 210 36.97 12.18 8.87
CA THR A 210 38.12 12.53 9.73
C THR A 210 38.19 14.01 10.10
N GLU A 211 37.49 14.87 9.34
CA GLU A 211 37.47 16.33 9.55
C GLU A 211 36.04 16.87 9.35
N THR A 212 35.74 18.02 9.96
CA THR A 212 34.45 18.68 9.78
C THR A 212 34.28 19.12 8.32
N ILE A 213 33.28 18.60 7.65
CA ILE A 213 32.92 18.99 6.28
C ILE A 213 32.07 20.26 6.36
N GLY A 214 32.50 21.35 5.76
CA GLY A 214 31.73 22.59 5.62
C GLY A 214 30.66 22.45 4.53
N GLU A 215 29.58 23.25 4.61
CA GLU A 215 28.44 23.24 3.67
C GLU A 215 28.83 23.42 2.18
N THR A 216 30.05 23.92 1.89
CA THR A 216 30.56 24.14 0.54
C THR A 216 31.38 22.98 -0.05
N ALA A 217 31.53 21.89 0.65
CA ALA A 217 32.38 20.77 0.24
C ALA A 217 31.60 19.60 -0.43
N LEU A 218 30.33 19.80 -0.76
CA LEU A 218 29.48 18.80 -1.43
C LEU A 218 29.13 19.22 -2.86
#